data_dc5320693b19dec00bd7c90fa84a0880
#
_entry.id   dc5320693b19dec00bd7c90fa84a0880
#
_cell.length_a   1.000
_cell.length_b   1.000
_cell.length_c   1.000
_cell.angle_alpha   90.00
_cell.angle_beta   90.00
_cell.angle_gamma   90.00
#
_symmetry.space_group_name_H-M   'P 1'
#
loop_
_entity.id
_entity.type
_entity.pdbx_description
1 polymer ?
#
loop_
_entity_poly.entity_id
_entity_poly.type
_entity_poly.pdbx_seq_one_letter_code
_entity_poly.pdbx_strand_id
1 'polypeptide(L)'
;MPCPENIQDYLRACAPELGERIIQMYPALHKPGDPVSPRMKTLLRKPYPVQELAAMGVIRRWEQARSAAVIGECGTGKTLVALAAIHGHSDGKPYTALAMVPGHLVAKTAREAFRTLPGMRVFFIDALRDRVRDGTPCGVNEVKLRHGRIVREGLHTTLTDLRLRKHYRTARERWQQTICSGPALFVLGRDRAKLGWFWRHAYEVARCGRYQGSVVNPDTGRPVYVGDDRLLASDFQKVRHSEIIGAASEEEDRQSVKSRRSRYSPLWQADGHRIRRVAPLEFIGRYLPDWFDYGIGDEVHQLTAGDTAQGNALGTLATCTGRLVVLTGTLSSGYADDLYHLLFRLNPGKMLELGYEWSEAGVRSFAETYGILEKITTIQPADNACSKARVTTQV
;
A
#
# COMPACT_ATOMS: atom_id res chain seq x y z
N MET A 1 -4.80 -40.07 -24.55
CA MET A 1 -3.96 -38.88 -24.72
C MET A 1 -2.54 -39.28 -24.30
N PRO A 2 -1.48 -38.91 -25.02
CA PRO A 2 -0.13 -39.16 -24.55
C PRO A 2 0.07 -38.47 -23.19
N CYS A 3 0.79 -39.13 -22.30
CA CYS A 3 1.09 -38.61 -20.96
C CYS A 3 1.97 -37.35 -21.13
N PRO A 4 1.60 -36.20 -20.56
CA PRO A 4 2.42 -35.00 -20.73
C PRO A 4 3.77 -35.18 -20.08
N GLU A 5 4.83 -34.85 -20.82
CA GLU A 5 6.21 -35.06 -20.39
C GLU A 5 6.70 -33.99 -19.41
N ASN A 6 6.02 -32.85 -19.41
CA ASN A 6 6.30 -31.72 -18.51
C ASN A 6 5.06 -30.95 -18.13
N ILE A 7 5.19 -30.05 -17.15
CA ILE A 7 4.07 -29.27 -16.62
C ILE A 7 3.45 -28.32 -17.67
N GLN A 8 4.23 -27.83 -18.63
CA GLN A 8 3.71 -26.96 -19.69
C GLN A 8 2.82 -27.71 -20.67
N ASP A 9 3.19 -28.93 -21.02
CA ASP A 9 2.39 -29.79 -21.90
C ASP A 9 1.12 -30.23 -21.18
N TYR A 10 1.20 -30.54 -19.89
CA TYR A 10 0.03 -30.82 -19.06
C TYR A 10 -0.93 -29.61 -19.02
N LEU A 11 -0.41 -28.42 -18.74
CA LEU A 11 -1.23 -27.20 -18.70
C LEU A 11 -1.86 -26.92 -20.07
N ARG A 12 -1.13 -27.08 -21.18
CA ARG A 12 -1.70 -26.90 -22.53
C ARG A 12 -2.80 -27.91 -22.84
N ALA A 13 -2.61 -29.16 -22.44
CA ALA A 13 -3.60 -30.21 -22.67
C ALA A 13 -4.85 -30.05 -21.81
N CYS A 14 -4.69 -29.63 -20.54
CA CYS A 14 -5.79 -29.55 -19.57
C CYS A 14 -6.39 -28.15 -19.46
N ALA A 15 -5.74 -27.08 -19.98
CA ALA A 15 -6.22 -25.70 -19.84
C ALA A 15 -7.66 -25.47 -20.32
N PRO A 16 -8.14 -26.03 -21.44
CA PRO A 16 -9.53 -25.87 -21.86
C PRO A 16 -10.51 -26.45 -20.85
N GLU A 17 -10.29 -27.68 -20.40
CA GLU A 17 -11.16 -28.36 -19.43
C GLU A 17 -11.13 -27.67 -18.07
N LEU A 18 -9.94 -27.26 -17.59
CA LEU A 18 -9.79 -26.49 -16.36
C LEU A 18 -10.49 -25.15 -16.48
N GLY A 19 -10.37 -24.47 -17.62
CA GLY A 19 -11.05 -23.21 -17.89
C GLY A 19 -12.57 -23.35 -17.82
N GLU A 20 -13.14 -24.38 -18.44
CA GLU A 20 -14.57 -24.67 -18.39
C GLU A 20 -15.04 -24.97 -16.96
N ARG A 21 -14.30 -25.77 -16.21
CA ARG A 21 -14.61 -26.06 -14.80
C ARG A 21 -14.57 -24.80 -13.94
N ILE A 22 -13.56 -23.92 -14.12
CA ILE A 22 -13.45 -22.66 -13.41
C ILE A 22 -14.66 -21.76 -13.73
N ILE A 23 -15.06 -21.65 -15.00
CA ILE A 23 -16.21 -20.85 -15.41
C ILE A 23 -17.52 -21.40 -14.83
N GLN A 24 -17.65 -22.72 -14.72
CA GLN A 24 -18.80 -23.37 -14.11
C GLN A 24 -18.86 -23.16 -12.60
N MET A 25 -17.71 -23.28 -11.92
CA MET A 25 -17.64 -23.09 -10.45
C MET A 25 -17.74 -21.61 -10.04
N TYR A 26 -17.19 -20.73 -10.86
CA TYR A 26 -17.13 -19.28 -10.60
C TYR A 26 -17.64 -18.50 -11.81
N PRO A 27 -18.95 -18.51 -12.07
CA PRO A 27 -19.50 -17.80 -13.21
C PRO A 27 -19.24 -16.29 -13.09
N ALA A 28 -19.05 -15.64 -14.23
CA ALA A 28 -18.85 -14.20 -14.26
C ALA A 28 -20.06 -13.48 -13.62
N LEU A 29 -19.78 -12.56 -12.69
CA LEU A 29 -20.81 -11.79 -11.98
C LEU A 29 -21.56 -10.81 -12.89
N HIS A 30 -20.96 -10.44 -14.02
CA HIS A 30 -21.55 -9.60 -15.06
C HIS A 30 -21.06 -10.08 -16.43
N LYS A 31 -21.98 -10.25 -17.37
CA LYS A 31 -21.70 -10.78 -18.71
C LYS A 31 -22.05 -9.74 -19.79
N PRO A 32 -21.49 -9.86 -20.99
CA PRO A 32 -21.96 -9.07 -22.14
C PRO A 32 -23.48 -9.25 -22.35
N GLY A 33 -24.19 -8.12 -22.44
CA GLY A 33 -25.65 -8.11 -22.57
C GLY A 33 -26.41 -7.90 -21.26
N ASP A 34 -25.78 -8.06 -20.10
CA ASP A 34 -26.40 -7.74 -18.82
C ASP A 34 -26.64 -6.23 -18.66
N PRO A 35 -27.66 -5.82 -17.89
CA PRO A 35 -27.96 -4.41 -17.68
C PRO A 35 -26.81 -3.64 -17.04
N VAL A 36 -26.37 -2.58 -17.70
CA VAL A 36 -25.31 -1.66 -17.26
C VAL A 36 -25.92 -0.50 -16.47
N SER A 37 -25.24 -0.08 -15.42
CA SER A 37 -25.66 1.11 -14.66
C SER A 37 -25.82 2.34 -15.58
N PRO A 38 -26.97 3.03 -15.54
CA PRO A 38 -27.19 4.24 -16.35
C PRO A 38 -26.13 5.32 -16.08
N ARG A 39 -25.49 5.31 -14.91
CA ARG A 39 -24.45 6.25 -14.51
C ARG A 39 -23.17 6.11 -15.34
N MET A 40 -22.91 4.96 -15.96
CA MET A 40 -21.79 4.78 -16.88
C MET A 40 -21.83 5.75 -18.07
N LYS A 41 -23.04 6.10 -18.53
CA LYS A 41 -23.23 7.07 -19.62
C LYS A 41 -22.85 8.51 -19.22
N THR A 42 -22.85 8.84 -17.94
CA THR A 42 -22.52 10.18 -17.44
C THR A 42 -21.02 10.40 -17.19
N LEU A 43 -20.20 9.36 -17.35
CA LEU A 43 -18.74 9.49 -17.25
C LEU A 43 -18.20 10.42 -18.35
N LEU A 44 -17.30 11.32 -17.97
CA LEU A 44 -16.61 12.25 -18.91
C LEU A 44 -15.67 11.50 -19.85
N ARG A 45 -15.00 10.48 -19.33
CA ARG A 45 -14.20 9.53 -20.11
C ARG A 45 -14.92 8.19 -20.12
N LYS A 46 -15.36 7.80 -21.29
CA LYS A 46 -16.06 6.52 -21.46
C LYS A 46 -15.06 5.36 -21.35
N PRO A 47 -15.38 4.34 -20.55
CA PRO A 47 -14.58 3.13 -20.50
C PRO A 47 -14.71 2.35 -21.83
N TYR A 48 -13.68 1.59 -22.18
CA TYR A 48 -13.80 0.58 -23.22
C TYR A 48 -14.75 -0.55 -22.76
N PRO A 49 -15.36 -1.31 -23.70
CA PRO A 49 -16.32 -2.36 -23.34
C PRO A 49 -15.82 -3.33 -22.27
N VAL A 50 -14.55 -3.76 -22.35
CA VAL A 50 -13.93 -4.65 -21.35
C VAL A 50 -13.79 -3.98 -19.98
N GLN A 51 -13.46 -2.68 -19.97
CA GLN A 51 -13.37 -1.90 -18.73
C GLN A 51 -14.75 -1.68 -18.11
N GLU A 52 -15.77 -1.48 -18.92
CA GLU A 52 -17.16 -1.36 -18.47
C GLU A 52 -17.64 -2.68 -17.84
N LEU A 53 -17.38 -3.82 -18.49
CA LEU A 53 -17.69 -5.14 -17.94
C LEU A 53 -16.98 -5.36 -16.61
N ALA A 54 -15.69 -5.00 -16.50
CA ALA A 54 -14.94 -5.12 -15.26
C ALA A 54 -15.50 -4.21 -14.17
N ALA A 55 -15.87 -2.97 -14.49
CA ALA A 55 -16.48 -2.05 -13.53
C ALA A 55 -17.84 -2.56 -13.02
N MET A 56 -18.65 -3.10 -13.91
CA MET A 56 -19.93 -3.75 -13.54
C MET A 56 -19.71 -5.00 -12.71
N GLY A 57 -18.70 -5.81 -13.00
CA GLY A 57 -18.29 -6.93 -12.18
C GLY A 57 -17.93 -6.53 -10.75
N VAL A 58 -17.21 -5.42 -10.58
CA VAL A 58 -16.91 -4.83 -9.25
C VAL A 58 -18.20 -4.41 -8.54
N ILE A 59 -19.14 -3.76 -9.23
CA ILE A 59 -20.43 -3.36 -8.65
C ILE A 59 -21.20 -4.60 -8.15
N ARG A 60 -21.32 -5.63 -8.98
CA ARG A 60 -21.98 -6.89 -8.59
C ARG A 60 -21.28 -7.59 -7.44
N ARG A 61 -19.95 -7.52 -7.39
CA ARG A 61 -19.20 -8.05 -6.26
C ARG A 61 -19.53 -7.31 -4.96
N TRP A 62 -19.70 -5.99 -5.00
CA TRP A 62 -20.07 -5.19 -3.83
C TRP A 62 -21.49 -5.45 -3.31
N GLU A 63 -22.36 -6.05 -4.10
CA GLU A 63 -23.66 -6.54 -3.63
C GLU A 63 -23.52 -7.77 -2.73
N GLN A 64 -22.43 -8.55 -2.91
CA GLN A 64 -22.17 -9.80 -2.19
C GLN A 64 -21.13 -9.66 -1.08
N ALA A 65 -20.16 -8.77 -1.23
CA ALA A 65 -19.03 -8.60 -0.31
C ALA A 65 -18.55 -7.15 -0.28
N ARG A 66 -17.82 -6.77 0.78
CA ARG A 66 -17.27 -5.41 0.92
C ARG A 66 -16.09 -5.13 0.00
N SER A 67 -15.33 -6.16 -0.37
CA SER A 67 -14.08 -6.03 -1.10
C SER A 67 -14.17 -6.66 -2.49
N ALA A 68 -13.58 -5.97 -3.46
CA ALA A 68 -13.37 -6.44 -4.82
C ALA A 68 -11.93 -6.24 -5.25
N ALA A 69 -11.40 -7.11 -6.10
CA ALA A 69 -10.07 -6.99 -6.69
C ALA A 69 -10.17 -6.83 -8.20
N VAL A 70 -9.43 -5.86 -8.74
CA VAL A 70 -9.24 -5.68 -10.18
C VAL A 70 -7.79 -6.05 -10.51
N ILE A 71 -7.64 -7.21 -11.13
CA ILE A 71 -6.35 -7.74 -11.57
C ILE A 71 -6.22 -7.48 -13.06
N GLY A 72 -5.16 -6.83 -13.47
CA GLY A 72 -4.93 -6.54 -14.89
C GLY A 72 -3.55 -5.95 -15.10
N GLU A 73 -2.98 -6.15 -16.27
CA GLU A 73 -1.65 -5.67 -16.63
C GLU A 73 -1.52 -4.15 -16.51
N CYS A 74 -0.27 -3.66 -16.53
CA CYS A 74 0.00 -2.23 -16.56
C CYS A 74 -0.60 -1.61 -17.83
N GLY A 75 -1.27 -0.46 -17.69
CA GLY A 75 -1.87 0.24 -18.83
C GLY A 75 -3.31 -0.15 -19.15
N THR A 76 -3.88 -1.22 -18.59
CA THR A 76 -5.27 -1.66 -18.85
C THR A 76 -6.34 -0.70 -18.32
N GLY A 77 -5.97 0.32 -17.55
CA GLY A 77 -6.89 1.33 -17.04
C GLY A 77 -7.59 0.94 -15.73
N LYS A 78 -6.96 0.15 -14.87
CA LYS A 78 -7.49 -0.27 -13.56
C LYS A 78 -8.07 0.88 -12.73
N THR A 79 -7.38 2.02 -12.72
CA THR A 79 -7.86 3.23 -12.02
C THR A 79 -9.19 3.72 -12.60
N LEU A 80 -9.34 3.71 -13.93
CA LEU A 80 -10.60 4.07 -14.60
C LEU A 80 -11.72 3.09 -14.19
N VAL A 81 -11.43 1.79 -14.19
CA VAL A 81 -12.39 0.75 -13.76
C VAL A 81 -12.87 1.01 -12.33
N ALA A 82 -11.96 1.28 -11.39
CA ALA A 82 -12.32 1.58 -10.00
C ALA A 82 -13.19 2.83 -9.89
N LEU A 83 -12.82 3.92 -10.55
CA LEU A 83 -13.57 5.17 -10.54
C LEU A 83 -14.96 5.00 -11.18
N ALA A 84 -15.05 4.28 -12.29
CA ALA A 84 -16.31 3.96 -12.94
C ALA A 84 -17.23 3.08 -12.08
N ALA A 85 -16.66 2.08 -11.41
CA ALA A 85 -17.39 1.22 -10.48
C ALA A 85 -17.97 2.02 -9.31
N ILE A 86 -17.19 2.90 -8.68
CA ILE A 86 -17.66 3.78 -7.61
C ILE A 86 -18.80 4.68 -8.10
N HIS A 87 -18.62 5.31 -9.26
CA HIS A 87 -19.63 6.18 -9.84
C HIS A 87 -20.92 5.45 -10.20
N GLY A 88 -20.79 4.25 -10.78
CA GLY A 88 -21.93 3.41 -11.12
C GLY A 88 -22.68 2.89 -9.89
N HIS A 89 -21.95 2.48 -8.84
CA HIS A 89 -22.53 1.96 -7.61
C HIS A 89 -23.17 3.07 -6.76
N SER A 90 -22.64 4.28 -6.75
CA SER A 90 -23.20 5.40 -5.98
C SER A 90 -24.59 5.82 -6.44
N ASP A 91 -24.98 5.46 -7.64
CA ASP A 91 -26.28 5.75 -8.24
C ASP A 91 -26.69 7.23 -8.14
N GLY A 92 -25.71 8.12 -8.29
CA GLY A 92 -25.90 9.58 -8.23
C GLY A 92 -25.98 10.16 -6.82
N LYS A 93 -25.90 9.35 -5.78
CA LYS A 93 -25.79 9.85 -4.41
C LYS A 93 -24.42 10.49 -4.18
N PRO A 94 -24.35 11.55 -3.36
CA PRO A 94 -23.06 12.06 -2.89
C PRO A 94 -22.28 10.97 -2.17
N TYR A 95 -20.98 10.93 -2.38
CA TYR A 95 -20.11 9.96 -1.72
C TYR A 95 -18.73 10.52 -1.42
N THR A 96 -18.06 9.88 -0.47
CA THR A 96 -16.65 10.11 -0.15
C THR A 96 -15.85 8.85 -0.45
N ALA A 97 -14.75 9.01 -1.19
CA ALA A 97 -13.84 7.92 -1.49
C ALA A 97 -12.41 8.24 -1.01
N LEU A 98 -11.72 7.24 -0.48
CA LEU A 98 -10.33 7.32 -0.02
C LEU A 98 -9.45 6.44 -0.89
N ALA A 99 -8.50 7.03 -1.61
CA ALA A 99 -7.53 6.32 -2.42
C ALA A 99 -6.15 6.31 -1.77
N MET A 100 -5.64 5.13 -1.47
CA MET A 100 -4.27 4.91 -1.05
C MET A 100 -3.45 4.39 -2.24
N VAL A 101 -2.52 5.21 -2.72
CA VAL A 101 -1.78 4.95 -3.95
C VAL A 101 -0.27 5.15 -3.73
N PRO A 102 0.61 4.57 -4.57
CA PRO A 102 2.02 4.90 -4.57
C PRO A 102 2.27 6.41 -4.66
N GLY A 103 3.26 6.93 -3.92
CA GLY A 103 3.49 8.37 -3.79
C GLY A 103 3.61 9.10 -5.13
N HIS A 104 4.28 8.49 -6.12
CA HIS A 104 4.44 9.05 -7.46
C HIS A 104 3.15 9.04 -8.30
N LEU A 105 2.14 8.25 -7.92
CA LEU A 105 0.85 8.17 -8.62
C LEU A 105 -0.22 9.11 -8.06
N VAL A 106 0.01 9.77 -6.93
CA VAL A 106 -0.96 10.67 -6.27
C VAL A 106 -1.52 11.73 -7.24
N ALA A 107 -0.65 12.45 -7.94
CA ALA A 107 -1.07 13.46 -8.91
C ALA A 107 -1.72 12.85 -10.15
N LYS A 108 -1.29 11.65 -10.57
CA LYS A 108 -1.90 10.93 -11.70
C LYS A 108 -3.33 10.50 -11.36
N THR A 109 -3.54 9.89 -10.20
CA THR A 109 -4.87 9.47 -9.72
C THR A 109 -5.84 10.64 -9.63
N ALA A 110 -5.39 11.78 -9.11
CA ALA A 110 -6.20 13.00 -9.07
C ALA A 110 -6.61 13.48 -10.48
N ARG A 111 -5.67 13.51 -11.43
CA ARG A 111 -5.99 13.88 -12.83
C ARG A 111 -6.95 12.92 -13.49
N GLU A 112 -6.78 11.61 -13.27
CA GLU A 112 -7.71 10.60 -13.80
C GLU A 112 -9.12 10.80 -13.23
N ALA A 113 -9.25 11.12 -11.94
CA ALA A 113 -10.55 11.41 -11.32
C ALA A 113 -11.24 12.61 -11.98
N PHE A 114 -10.53 13.73 -12.18
CA PHE A 114 -11.08 14.89 -12.87
C PHE A 114 -11.49 14.62 -14.33
N ARG A 115 -10.72 13.78 -15.03
CA ARG A 115 -11.00 13.44 -16.42
C ARG A 115 -12.13 12.42 -16.59
N THR A 116 -12.39 11.66 -15.53
CA THR A 116 -13.34 10.54 -15.59
C THR A 116 -14.70 10.90 -15.02
N LEU A 117 -14.71 11.60 -13.88
CA LEU A 117 -15.93 11.77 -13.06
C LEU A 117 -16.47 13.19 -13.16
N PRO A 118 -17.76 13.37 -13.47
CA PRO A 118 -18.38 14.68 -13.49
C PRO A 118 -18.49 15.26 -12.08
N GLY A 119 -18.13 16.53 -11.93
CA GLY A 119 -18.25 17.25 -10.67
C GLY A 119 -17.35 16.75 -9.53
N MET A 120 -16.35 15.93 -9.83
CA MET A 120 -15.43 15.36 -8.84
C MET A 120 -14.63 16.44 -8.13
N ARG A 121 -14.65 16.41 -6.81
CA ARG A 121 -13.79 17.20 -5.94
C ARG A 121 -12.67 16.30 -5.41
N VAL A 122 -11.45 16.78 -5.49
CA VAL A 122 -10.27 16.01 -5.06
C VAL A 122 -9.56 16.74 -3.93
N PHE A 123 -9.21 15.96 -2.90
CA PHE A 123 -8.47 16.43 -1.74
C PHE A 123 -7.19 15.61 -1.58
N PHE A 124 -6.05 16.29 -1.40
CA PHE A 124 -4.80 15.63 -1.04
C PHE A 124 -4.64 15.58 0.47
N ILE A 125 -4.49 14.38 1.01
CA ILE A 125 -4.11 14.19 2.41
C ILE A 125 -2.58 14.18 2.48
N ASP A 126 -1.97 15.33 2.74
CA ASP A 126 -0.53 15.45 2.86
C ASP A 126 -0.05 15.10 4.27
N ALA A 127 -0.77 15.57 5.30
CA ALA A 127 -0.50 15.31 6.70
C ALA A 127 -1.75 15.55 7.54
N LEU A 128 -1.71 15.16 8.82
CA LEU A 128 -2.81 15.44 9.76
C LEU A 128 -2.86 16.90 10.19
N ARG A 129 -1.70 17.46 10.47
CA ARG A 129 -1.54 18.82 10.99
C ARG A 129 -0.15 19.34 10.69
N ASP A 130 0.17 19.52 9.43
CA ASP A 130 1.41 20.20 9.05
C ASP A 130 1.12 21.65 8.69
N ARG A 131 2.14 22.50 8.88
CA ARG A 131 2.17 23.85 8.32
C ARG A 131 3.15 23.84 7.17
N VAL A 132 2.75 24.41 6.04
CA VAL A 132 3.70 24.80 5.01
C VAL A 132 4.62 25.92 5.55
N ARG A 133 5.72 26.19 4.86
CA ARG A 133 6.71 27.18 5.29
C ARG A 133 6.14 28.57 5.53
N ASP A 134 5.03 28.93 4.89
CA ASP A 134 4.30 30.19 5.05
C ASP A 134 3.32 30.18 6.25
N GLY A 135 3.27 29.08 7.01
CA GLY A 135 2.40 28.95 8.17
C GLY A 135 0.99 28.44 7.85
N THR A 136 0.66 28.18 6.59
CA THR A 136 -0.65 27.65 6.20
C THR A 136 -0.82 26.20 6.66
N PRO A 137 -1.95 25.81 7.29
CA PRO A 137 -2.22 24.41 7.62
C PRO A 137 -2.32 23.57 6.35
N CYS A 138 -1.69 22.39 6.33
CA CYS A 138 -1.49 21.57 5.14
C CYS A 138 -2.18 20.19 5.19
N GLY A 139 -3.15 19.99 6.07
CA GLY A 139 -3.74 18.67 6.28
C GLY A 139 -4.52 18.13 5.08
N VAL A 140 -5.43 18.91 4.53
CA VAL A 140 -6.26 18.53 3.38
C VAL A 140 -6.40 19.72 2.45
N ASN A 141 -6.09 19.54 1.19
CA ASN A 141 -6.20 20.58 0.16
C ASN A 141 -7.13 20.11 -0.96
N GLU A 142 -8.10 20.94 -1.30
CA GLU A 142 -8.84 20.80 -2.54
C GLU A 142 -7.94 21.20 -3.71
N VAL A 143 -7.91 20.38 -4.75
CA VAL A 143 -7.14 20.63 -5.95
C VAL A 143 -8.06 20.79 -7.15
N LYS A 144 -7.61 21.55 -8.13
CA LYS A 144 -8.30 21.73 -9.40
C LYS A 144 -7.35 21.44 -10.54
N LEU A 145 -7.91 21.03 -11.68
CA LEU A 145 -7.16 20.85 -12.91
C LEU A 145 -7.31 22.09 -13.78
N ARG A 146 -6.21 22.82 -14.02
CA ARG A 146 -6.16 23.95 -14.95
C ARG A 146 -5.10 23.69 -16.01
N HIS A 147 -5.47 23.84 -17.28
CA HIS A 147 -4.55 23.61 -18.42
C HIS A 147 -3.75 22.28 -18.33
N GLY A 148 -4.41 21.20 -17.88
CA GLY A 148 -3.76 19.89 -17.69
C GLY A 148 -2.83 19.76 -16.49
N ARG A 149 -2.68 20.83 -15.69
CA ARG A 149 -1.85 20.85 -14.46
C ARG A 149 -2.73 20.89 -13.22
N ILE A 150 -2.29 20.21 -12.18
CA ILE A 150 -2.94 20.27 -10.88
C ILE A 150 -2.54 21.56 -10.19
N VAL A 151 -3.53 22.33 -9.79
CA VAL A 151 -3.40 23.56 -8.99
C VAL A 151 -4.07 23.30 -7.65
N ARG A 152 -3.38 23.53 -6.55
CA ARG A 152 -3.96 23.47 -5.21
C ARG A 152 -4.68 24.78 -4.91
N GLU A 153 -5.94 24.70 -4.61
CA GLU A 153 -6.76 25.86 -4.25
C GLU A 153 -7.54 25.55 -2.98
N GLY A 154 -7.54 26.49 -2.07
CA GLY A 154 -8.31 26.41 -0.84
C GLY A 154 -7.83 25.33 0.12
N LEU A 155 -7.86 25.68 1.37
CA LEU A 155 -7.60 24.79 2.48
C LEU A 155 -8.90 24.49 3.19
N HIS A 156 -9.25 23.21 3.26
CA HIS A 156 -10.34 22.77 4.12
C HIS A 156 -9.81 22.45 5.52
N THR A 157 -10.72 22.21 6.43
CA THR A 157 -10.44 21.72 7.78
C THR A 157 -9.47 20.55 7.77
N THR A 158 -8.50 20.52 8.64
CA THR A 158 -7.59 19.39 8.80
C THR A 158 -8.33 18.19 9.39
N LEU A 159 -7.84 16.97 9.12
CA LEU A 159 -8.45 15.75 9.68
C LEU A 159 -8.50 15.79 11.22
N THR A 160 -7.53 16.43 11.87
CA THR A 160 -7.49 16.56 13.33
C THR A 160 -8.58 17.46 13.88
N ASP A 161 -9.02 18.46 13.13
CA ASP A 161 -10.07 19.38 13.58
C ASP A 161 -11.44 18.68 13.65
N LEU A 162 -11.63 17.62 12.88
CA LEU A 162 -12.84 16.79 12.94
C LEU A 162 -12.96 16.02 14.26
N ARG A 163 -11.87 15.88 15.01
CA ARG A 163 -11.84 15.19 16.31
C ARG A 163 -12.15 16.12 17.49
N LEU A 164 -11.84 17.41 17.39
CA LEU A 164 -11.97 18.35 18.52
C LEU A 164 -13.43 18.46 18.97
N ARG A 165 -13.72 18.09 20.23
CA ARG A 165 -15.09 18.01 20.77
C ARG A 165 -15.91 19.30 20.59
N LYS A 166 -15.32 20.47 20.82
CA LYS A 166 -15.99 21.77 20.68
C LYS A 166 -16.20 22.20 19.22
N HIS A 167 -15.29 21.83 18.32
CA HIS A 167 -15.34 22.20 16.90
C HIS A 167 -15.78 21.01 16.02
N TYR A 168 -15.85 19.81 16.59
CA TYR A 168 -16.14 18.58 15.86
C TYR A 168 -17.47 18.65 15.12
N ARG A 169 -18.53 19.00 15.83
CA ARG A 169 -19.88 19.10 15.26
C ARG A 169 -19.92 20.13 14.14
N THR A 170 -19.46 21.35 14.40
CA THR A 170 -19.44 22.45 13.42
C THR A 170 -18.45 22.20 12.27
N ALA A 171 -17.27 21.65 12.54
CA ALA A 171 -16.30 21.31 11.51
C ALA A 171 -16.79 20.12 10.65
N ARG A 172 -17.35 19.09 11.28
CA ARG A 172 -17.95 17.94 10.58
C ARG A 172 -19.15 18.37 9.75
N GLU A 173 -20.04 19.20 10.27
CA GLU A 173 -21.18 19.72 9.54
C GLU A 173 -20.74 20.58 8.35
N ARG A 174 -19.75 21.46 8.50
CA ARG A 174 -19.16 22.21 7.38
C ARG A 174 -18.52 21.29 6.35
N TRP A 175 -17.81 20.27 6.78
CA TRP A 175 -17.25 19.27 5.89
C TRP A 175 -18.33 18.49 5.16
N GLN A 176 -19.35 18.04 5.87
CA GLN A 176 -20.50 17.36 5.25
C GLN A 176 -21.20 18.26 4.25
N GLN A 177 -21.51 19.49 4.58
CA GLN A 177 -22.14 20.44 3.67
C GLN A 177 -21.24 20.76 2.45
N THR A 178 -19.94 20.90 2.68
CA THR A 178 -18.99 21.28 1.63
C THR A 178 -18.57 20.07 0.77
N ILE A 179 -18.42 18.90 1.35
CA ILE A 179 -17.85 17.71 0.70
C ILE A 179 -18.97 16.76 0.25
N CYS A 180 -20.04 16.62 1.01
CA CYS A 180 -21.12 15.71 0.67
C CYS A 180 -22.18 16.31 -0.29
N SER A 181 -21.93 17.48 -0.86
CA SER A 181 -22.78 18.02 -1.94
C SER A 181 -22.56 17.33 -3.29
N GLY A 182 -21.55 16.47 -3.42
CA GLY A 182 -21.21 15.76 -4.64
C GLY A 182 -20.13 14.70 -4.41
N PRO A 183 -19.60 14.09 -5.47
CA PRO A 183 -18.55 13.09 -5.36
C PRO A 183 -17.24 13.74 -4.88
N ALA A 184 -16.62 13.15 -3.86
CA ALA A 184 -15.35 13.60 -3.30
C ALA A 184 -14.34 12.45 -3.22
N LEU A 185 -13.13 12.67 -3.73
CA LEU A 185 -12.02 11.74 -3.67
C LEU A 185 -10.89 12.32 -2.83
N PHE A 186 -10.49 11.57 -1.81
CA PHE A 186 -9.33 11.86 -0.98
C PHE A 186 -8.17 10.99 -1.43
N VAL A 187 -7.06 11.59 -1.80
CA VAL A 187 -5.88 10.86 -2.30
C VAL A 187 -4.75 10.95 -1.28
N LEU A 188 -4.25 9.79 -0.89
CA LEU A 188 -3.22 9.62 0.12
C LEU A 188 -2.08 8.76 -0.45
N GLY A 189 -0.85 9.27 -0.38
CA GLY A 189 0.32 8.46 -0.72
C GLY A 189 0.56 7.38 0.34
N ARG A 190 0.74 6.13 -0.07
CA ARG A 190 0.88 4.98 0.84
C ARG A 190 2.00 5.14 1.87
N ASP A 191 3.11 5.80 1.50
CA ASP A 191 4.20 6.03 2.44
C ASP A 191 3.79 7.01 3.54
N ARG A 192 3.03 8.05 3.21
CA ARG A 192 2.44 8.95 4.19
C ARG A 192 1.34 8.29 5.01
N ALA A 193 0.58 7.40 4.41
CA ALA A 193 -0.49 6.67 5.09
C ALA A 193 0.01 5.93 6.35
N LYS A 194 1.19 5.32 6.25
CA LYS A 194 1.79 4.46 7.28
C LYS A 194 2.79 5.15 8.21
N LEU A 195 3.36 6.31 7.82
CA LEU A 195 4.47 6.92 8.55
C LEU A 195 3.98 7.71 9.76
N GLY A 196 4.21 7.15 10.94
CA GLY A 196 4.03 7.80 12.22
C GLY A 196 5.31 8.46 12.79
N TRP A 197 6.44 8.42 12.06
CA TRP A 197 7.71 8.93 12.50
C TRP A 197 8.28 9.95 11.52
N PHE A 198 9.08 10.89 12.04
CA PHE A 198 10.01 11.65 11.22
C PHE A 198 11.20 10.75 10.90
N TRP A 199 11.64 10.77 9.66
CA TRP A 199 12.78 10.02 9.19
C TRP A 199 13.93 10.96 8.91
N ARG A 200 15.13 10.56 9.31
CA ARG A 200 16.38 11.26 9.02
C ARG A 200 17.40 10.27 8.46
N HIS A 201 18.49 10.79 7.94
CA HIS A 201 19.62 9.94 7.55
C HIS A 201 20.13 9.16 8.75
N ALA A 202 20.39 7.87 8.58
CA ALA A 202 21.02 7.05 9.61
C ALA A 202 22.51 7.37 9.76
N TYR A 203 23.11 7.92 8.71
CA TYR A 203 24.50 8.33 8.67
C TYR A 203 24.62 9.73 8.06
N GLU A 204 25.61 10.49 8.54
CA GLU A 204 25.95 11.81 8.04
C GLU A 204 27.45 11.89 7.73
N VAL A 205 27.85 12.83 6.90
CA VAL A 205 29.26 13.11 6.63
C VAL A 205 29.73 14.18 7.59
N ALA A 206 30.78 13.90 8.35
CA ALA A 206 31.39 14.89 9.23
C ALA A 206 32.01 16.00 8.39
N ARG A 207 31.52 17.22 8.57
CA ARG A 207 31.97 18.41 7.79
C ARG A 207 33.19 19.10 8.40
N CYS A 208 33.47 18.87 9.67
CA CYS A 208 34.59 19.47 10.39
C CYS A 208 35.06 18.56 11.53
N GLY A 209 36.19 18.90 12.14
CA GLY A 209 36.76 18.20 13.30
C GLY A 209 37.56 16.94 12.93
N ARG A 210 37.84 16.12 13.96
CA ARG A 210 38.71 14.92 13.89
C ARG A 210 38.27 13.88 12.83
N TYR A 211 37.00 13.85 12.51
CA TYR A 211 36.40 12.87 11.62
C TYR A 211 35.94 13.48 10.28
N GLN A 212 36.44 14.67 9.93
CA GLN A 212 36.09 15.34 8.69
C GLN A 212 36.25 14.41 7.47
N GLY A 213 35.26 14.41 6.59
CA GLY A 213 35.21 13.56 5.40
C GLY A 213 34.80 12.09 5.67
N SER A 214 34.68 11.71 6.93
CA SER A 214 34.20 10.35 7.28
C SER A 214 32.69 10.31 7.44
N VAL A 215 32.11 9.14 7.21
CA VAL A 215 30.72 8.84 7.54
C VAL A 215 30.61 8.62 9.05
N VAL A 216 29.69 9.32 9.68
CA VAL A 216 29.48 9.28 11.13
C VAL A 216 28.03 8.94 11.47
N ASN A 217 27.83 8.34 12.63
CA ASN A 217 26.50 8.21 13.22
C ASN A 217 26.06 9.58 13.78
N PRO A 218 24.92 10.13 13.35
CA PRO A 218 24.48 11.46 13.76
C PRO A 218 24.12 11.59 15.25
N ASP A 219 23.84 10.46 15.94
CA ASP A 219 23.50 10.46 17.36
C ASP A 219 24.75 10.52 18.25
N THR A 220 25.81 9.83 17.84
CA THR A 220 27.03 9.70 18.64
C THR A 220 28.17 10.55 18.12
N GLY A 221 28.09 11.04 16.88
CA GLY A 221 29.19 11.74 16.20
C GLY A 221 30.41 10.86 15.91
N ARG A 222 30.31 9.54 16.19
CA ARG A 222 31.41 8.59 15.99
C ARG A 222 31.49 8.10 14.55
N PRO A 223 32.69 7.84 14.03
CA PRO A 223 32.87 7.33 12.67
C PRO A 223 32.32 5.92 12.52
N VAL A 224 31.91 5.59 11.33
CA VAL A 224 31.45 4.29 10.89
C VAL A 224 32.60 3.56 10.23
N TYR A 225 32.69 2.24 10.42
CA TYR A 225 33.76 1.40 9.93
C TYR A 225 33.24 0.31 9.00
N VAL A 226 34.10 -0.10 8.07
CA VAL A 226 33.95 -1.28 7.21
C VAL A 226 35.20 -2.15 7.45
N GLY A 227 35.05 -3.27 8.13
CA GLY A 227 36.18 -3.99 8.67
C GLY A 227 36.93 -3.09 9.68
N ASP A 228 38.25 -2.96 9.50
CA ASP A 228 39.10 -2.11 10.34
C ASP A 228 39.22 -0.67 9.80
N ASP A 229 38.72 -0.41 8.59
CA ASP A 229 38.86 0.89 7.93
C ASP A 229 37.69 1.81 8.21
N ARG A 230 38.01 3.08 8.43
CA ARG A 230 37.02 4.13 8.59
C ARG A 230 36.34 4.41 7.25
N LEU A 231 35.00 4.36 7.22
CA LEU A 231 34.23 4.63 6.02
C LEU A 231 34.29 6.11 5.64
N LEU A 232 34.82 6.40 4.47
CA LEU A 232 34.86 7.74 3.90
C LEU A 232 33.61 8.05 3.08
N ALA A 233 33.26 9.32 2.97
CA ALA A 233 32.11 9.77 2.20
C ALA A 233 32.18 9.35 0.72
N SER A 234 33.40 9.33 0.15
CA SER A 234 33.66 8.89 -1.24
C SER A 234 33.29 7.41 -1.49
N ASP A 235 33.35 6.58 -0.48
CA ASP A 235 33.19 5.14 -0.60
C ASP A 235 31.83 4.66 -0.07
N PHE A 236 31.06 5.54 0.52
CA PHE A 236 29.76 5.20 1.14
C PHE A 236 28.78 4.50 0.16
N GLN A 237 28.75 4.94 -1.11
CA GLN A 237 27.86 4.33 -2.13
C GLN A 237 28.32 2.96 -2.61
N LYS A 238 29.59 2.60 -2.42
CA LYS A 238 30.18 1.34 -2.87
C LYS A 238 30.01 0.23 -1.84
N VAL A 239 29.68 0.57 -0.60
CA VAL A 239 29.67 -0.34 0.55
C VAL A 239 28.26 -0.90 0.76
N ARG A 240 28.18 -2.21 0.98
CA ARG A 240 26.92 -2.87 1.34
C ARG A 240 26.59 -2.61 2.82
N HIS A 241 25.31 -2.49 3.13
CA HIS A 241 24.88 -2.28 4.52
C HIS A 241 25.33 -3.36 5.50
N SER A 242 25.48 -4.60 5.00
CA SER A 242 25.98 -5.72 5.81
C SER A 242 27.44 -5.55 6.23
N GLU A 243 28.21 -4.73 5.51
CA GLU A 243 29.62 -4.50 5.73
C GLU A 243 29.87 -3.33 6.71
N ILE A 244 28.86 -2.51 6.96
CA ILE A 244 28.96 -1.37 7.87
C ILE A 244 28.89 -1.86 9.31
N ILE A 245 29.98 -1.68 10.01
CA ILE A 245 30.06 -1.90 11.47
C ILE A 245 29.81 -0.53 12.13
N GLY A 246 28.78 -0.48 12.98
CA GLY A 246 28.49 0.75 13.74
C GLY A 246 29.65 1.18 14.62
N ALA A 247 29.79 2.48 14.84
CA ALA A 247 30.88 3.09 15.60
C ALA A 247 30.93 2.74 17.08
N ALA A 248 29.98 1.98 17.59
CA ALA A 248 30.01 1.45 18.94
C ALA A 248 30.43 -0.01 18.93
N SER A 249 31.39 -0.32 19.74
CA SER A 249 31.87 -1.68 20.00
C SER A 249 30.88 -2.54 20.79
N GLU A 250 29.72 -1.99 21.15
CA GLU A 250 28.72 -2.65 21.97
C GLU A 250 27.65 -3.33 21.13
N GLU A 251 27.25 -4.54 21.53
CA GLU A 251 26.30 -5.43 20.85
C GLU A 251 24.92 -4.78 20.63
N GLU A 252 24.50 -3.90 21.54
CA GLU A 252 23.23 -3.15 21.47
C GLU A 252 23.19 -2.17 20.32
N ASP A 253 24.29 -1.48 20.01
CA ASP A 253 24.34 -0.54 18.89
C ASP A 253 24.39 -1.27 17.54
N ARG A 254 25.01 -2.44 17.47
CA ARG A 254 24.99 -3.30 16.28
C ARG A 254 23.60 -3.81 15.96
N GLN A 255 22.83 -4.19 16.97
CA GLN A 255 21.45 -4.68 16.83
C GLN A 255 20.50 -3.54 16.46
N SER A 256 20.68 -2.37 17.03
CA SER A 256 19.93 -1.16 16.72
C SER A 256 20.18 -0.66 15.29
N VAL A 257 21.40 -0.76 14.80
CA VAL A 257 21.75 -0.46 13.41
C VAL A 257 21.18 -1.51 12.45
N LYS A 258 21.20 -2.78 12.78
CA LYS A 258 20.61 -3.87 11.98
C LYS A 258 19.10 -3.76 11.85
N SER A 259 18.37 -3.45 12.90
CA SER A 259 16.90 -3.40 12.91
C SER A 259 16.31 -2.16 12.18
N ARG A 260 17.11 -1.11 11.96
CA ARG A 260 16.66 0.16 11.39
C ARG A 260 17.01 0.34 9.90
N ARG A 261 17.50 -0.70 9.24
CA ARG A 261 18.01 -0.61 7.87
C ARG A 261 16.92 -0.49 6.82
N SER A 262 17.08 0.49 5.93
CA SER A 262 16.52 0.48 4.58
C SER A 262 17.47 -0.25 3.64
N ARG A 263 16.96 -0.93 2.62
CA ARG A 263 17.77 -1.60 1.58
C ARG A 263 18.48 -0.61 0.65
N TYR A 264 18.26 0.69 0.82
CA TYR A 264 18.74 1.72 -0.09
C TYR A 264 19.64 2.72 0.64
N SER A 265 20.68 3.17 -0.02
CA SER A 265 21.50 4.30 0.42
C SER A 265 20.94 5.62 -0.17
N PRO A 266 20.83 6.72 0.61
CA PRO A 266 21.22 6.84 2.01
C PRO A 266 20.27 6.07 2.93
N LEU A 267 20.81 5.51 3.99
CA LEU A 267 20.05 4.86 5.03
C LEU A 267 19.24 5.87 5.83
N TRP A 268 18.01 5.48 6.14
CA TRP A 268 17.10 6.29 6.93
C TRP A 268 16.77 5.59 8.25
N GLN A 269 16.65 6.38 9.29
CA GLN A 269 16.22 5.93 10.60
C GLN A 269 15.10 6.81 11.14
N ALA A 270 14.32 6.27 12.08
CA ALA A 270 13.34 7.06 12.82
C ALA A 270 14.07 8.10 13.68
N ASP A 271 13.64 9.35 13.61
CA ASP A 271 14.18 10.44 14.43
C ASP A 271 13.54 10.39 15.82
N GLY A 272 14.24 9.77 16.77
CA GLY A 272 13.80 9.65 18.16
C GLY A 272 13.72 10.96 18.94
N HIS A 273 14.35 12.03 18.44
CA HIS A 273 14.32 13.36 19.07
C HIS A 273 13.05 14.15 18.75
N ARG A 274 12.25 13.68 17.78
CA ARG A 274 10.98 14.31 17.40
C ARG A 274 9.79 13.53 17.91
N ILE A 275 8.74 14.26 18.27
CA ILE A 275 7.47 13.66 18.70
C ILE A 275 6.92 12.77 17.58
N ARG A 276 6.54 11.53 17.93
CA ARG A 276 5.87 10.60 16.99
C ARG A 276 4.62 11.26 16.43
N ARG A 277 4.46 11.20 15.12
CA ARG A 277 3.23 11.57 14.41
C ARG A 277 2.25 10.40 14.42
N VAL A 278 0.98 10.72 14.45
CA VAL A 278 -0.04 9.72 14.10
C VAL A 278 -0.12 9.64 12.57
N ALA A 279 0.00 8.43 12.01
CA ALA A 279 -0.15 8.23 10.58
C ALA A 279 -1.58 8.62 10.14
N PRO A 280 -1.76 9.32 9.01
CA PRO A 280 -3.09 9.75 8.56
C PRO A 280 -4.12 8.62 8.51
N LEU A 281 -3.73 7.44 8.03
CA LEU A 281 -4.66 6.32 7.93
C LEU A 281 -5.00 5.71 9.29
N GLU A 282 -4.03 5.63 10.21
CA GLU A 282 -4.28 5.24 11.60
C GLU A 282 -5.26 6.21 12.27
N PHE A 283 -5.11 7.53 12.01
CA PHE A 283 -6.04 8.52 12.50
C PHE A 283 -7.44 8.33 11.93
N ILE A 284 -7.57 8.12 10.62
CA ILE A 284 -8.85 7.87 9.94
C ILE A 284 -9.52 6.64 10.53
N GLY A 285 -8.82 5.51 10.62
CA GLY A 285 -9.37 4.28 11.18
C GLY A 285 -9.82 4.40 12.63
N ARG A 286 -9.12 5.21 13.44
CA ARG A 286 -9.41 5.38 14.84
C ARG A 286 -10.49 6.42 15.15
N TYR A 287 -10.55 7.49 14.39
CA TYR A 287 -11.39 8.65 14.72
C TYR A 287 -12.44 9.01 13.69
N LEU A 288 -12.38 8.42 12.50
CA LEU A 288 -13.31 8.66 11.40
C LEU A 288 -13.83 7.32 10.81
N PRO A 289 -14.26 6.35 11.66
CA PRO A 289 -14.84 5.12 11.15
C PRO A 289 -16.09 5.44 10.33
N ASP A 290 -16.34 4.66 9.28
CA ASP A 290 -17.52 4.77 8.41
C ASP A 290 -17.74 6.14 7.75
N TRP A 291 -16.68 6.98 7.74
CA TRP A 291 -16.77 8.31 7.12
C TRP A 291 -16.52 8.25 5.61
N PHE A 292 -15.83 7.22 5.14
CA PHE A 292 -15.57 6.97 3.73
C PHE A 292 -16.46 5.84 3.21
N ASP A 293 -17.26 6.16 2.18
CA ASP A 293 -18.14 5.16 1.54
C ASP A 293 -17.33 4.15 0.74
N TYR A 294 -16.25 4.61 0.08
CA TYR A 294 -15.42 3.79 -0.78
C TYR A 294 -13.94 3.92 -0.47
N GLY A 295 -13.21 2.81 -0.64
CA GLY A 295 -11.75 2.73 -0.61
C GLY A 295 -11.18 2.27 -1.94
N ILE A 296 -10.02 2.81 -2.32
CA ILE A 296 -9.20 2.33 -3.43
C ILE A 296 -7.81 2.04 -2.89
N GLY A 297 -7.35 0.80 -3.03
CA GLY A 297 -5.96 0.39 -2.75
C GLY A 297 -5.24 0.10 -4.06
N ASP A 298 -4.23 0.90 -4.42
CA ASP A 298 -3.49 0.70 -5.67
C ASP A 298 -2.16 0.00 -5.44
N GLU A 299 -1.78 -0.89 -6.39
CA GLU A 299 -0.58 -1.72 -6.35
C GLU A 299 -0.46 -2.54 -5.06
N VAL A 300 -1.54 -3.25 -4.70
CA VAL A 300 -1.63 -3.95 -3.41
C VAL A 300 -0.68 -5.13 -3.28
N HIS A 301 -0.15 -5.69 -4.36
CA HIS A 301 0.89 -6.72 -4.31
C HIS A 301 2.15 -6.29 -3.54
N GLN A 302 2.39 -4.98 -3.41
CA GLN A 302 3.49 -4.45 -2.60
C GLN A 302 3.14 -4.29 -1.11
N LEU A 303 1.91 -4.66 -0.73
CA LEU A 303 1.37 -4.51 0.61
C LEU A 303 1.05 -5.86 1.28
N THR A 304 1.57 -6.95 0.71
CA THR A 304 1.22 -8.33 1.10
C THR A 304 1.94 -8.81 2.35
N ALA A 305 3.13 -8.30 2.66
CA ALA A 305 3.90 -8.77 3.81
C ALA A 305 3.14 -8.67 5.14
N GLY A 306 3.27 -9.71 6.00
CA GLY A 306 2.50 -9.93 7.22
C GLY A 306 2.50 -8.74 8.19
N ASP A 307 3.58 -8.52 8.92
CA ASP A 307 3.67 -7.51 9.98
C ASP A 307 4.29 -6.18 9.53
N THR A 308 4.05 -5.78 8.30
CA THR A 308 4.57 -4.50 7.81
C THR A 308 3.61 -3.35 8.04
N ALA A 309 4.16 -2.16 8.27
CA ALA A 309 3.36 -0.94 8.35
C ALA A 309 2.51 -0.68 7.09
N GLN A 310 2.95 -1.18 5.93
CA GLN A 310 2.21 -1.08 4.68
C GLN A 310 1.00 -2.02 4.66
N GLY A 311 1.20 -3.26 5.06
CA GLY A 311 0.12 -4.23 5.18
C GLY A 311 -0.94 -3.77 6.19
N ASN A 312 -0.52 -3.27 7.35
CA ASN A 312 -1.41 -2.73 8.37
C ASN A 312 -2.19 -1.52 7.85
N ALA A 313 -1.57 -0.67 7.02
CA ALA A 313 -2.27 0.43 6.35
C ALA A 313 -3.38 -0.08 5.41
N LEU A 314 -3.14 -1.14 4.64
CA LEU A 314 -4.18 -1.76 3.80
C LEU A 314 -5.33 -2.34 4.65
N GLY A 315 -5.01 -3.04 5.74
CA GLY A 315 -6.00 -3.54 6.69
C GLY A 315 -6.87 -2.41 7.27
N THR A 316 -6.24 -1.29 7.65
CA THR A 316 -6.97 -0.11 8.14
C THR A 316 -7.85 0.50 7.05
N LEU A 317 -7.35 0.62 5.80
CA LEU A 317 -8.16 1.08 4.67
C LEU A 317 -9.40 0.19 4.46
N ALA A 318 -9.22 -1.13 4.54
CA ALA A 318 -10.30 -2.09 4.38
C ALA A 318 -11.37 -1.97 5.48
N THR A 319 -10.96 -1.62 6.71
CA THR A 319 -11.90 -1.52 7.84
C THR A 319 -12.58 -0.17 7.94
N CYS A 320 -11.93 0.93 7.52
CA CYS A 320 -12.46 2.29 7.65
C CYS A 320 -13.28 2.77 6.44
N THR A 321 -13.48 1.91 5.41
CA THR A 321 -14.27 2.24 4.21
C THR A 321 -15.44 1.28 4.05
N GLY A 322 -16.58 1.78 3.59
CA GLY A 322 -17.80 0.97 3.40
C GLY A 322 -17.64 -0.12 2.33
N ARG A 323 -17.01 0.21 1.21
CA ARG A 323 -16.67 -0.69 0.10
C ARG A 323 -15.22 -0.46 -0.29
N LEU A 324 -14.52 -1.52 -0.68
CA LEU A 324 -13.11 -1.44 -1.09
C LEU A 324 -12.91 -2.05 -2.47
N VAL A 325 -12.15 -1.39 -3.32
CA VAL A 325 -11.58 -1.98 -4.53
C VAL A 325 -10.07 -1.93 -4.46
N VAL A 326 -9.43 -3.05 -4.69
CA VAL A 326 -7.97 -3.14 -4.77
C VAL A 326 -7.53 -3.39 -6.20
N LEU A 327 -6.44 -2.74 -6.58
CA LEU A 327 -5.90 -2.75 -7.93
C LEU A 327 -4.50 -3.34 -7.90
N THR A 328 -4.23 -4.26 -8.82
CA THR A 328 -2.89 -4.84 -8.95
C THR A 328 -2.64 -5.35 -10.36
N GLY A 329 -1.37 -5.32 -10.78
CA GLY A 329 -0.92 -5.99 -12.01
C GLY A 329 -0.66 -7.47 -11.78
N THR A 330 -0.22 -7.83 -10.58
CA THR A 330 0.08 -9.19 -10.14
C THR A 330 -0.59 -9.42 -8.79
N LEU A 331 -1.25 -10.54 -8.61
CA LEU A 331 -1.94 -10.82 -7.35
C LEU A 331 -0.95 -11.30 -6.28
N SER A 332 0.03 -12.07 -6.66
CA SER A 332 1.07 -12.60 -5.78
C SER A 332 2.42 -12.60 -6.50
N SER A 333 3.50 -12.54 -5.75
CA SER A 333 4.86 -12.69 -6.25
C SER A 333 5.24 -14.16 -6.55
N GLY A 334 4.29 -15.07 -6.44
CA GLY A 334 4.47 -16.51 -6.61
C GLY A 334 4.43 -17.29 -5.30
N TYR A 335 4.36 -16.59 -4.17
CA TYR A 335 4.30 -17.20 -2.84
C TYR A 335 2.88 -17.21 -2.27
N ALA A 336 2.50 -18.30 -1.63
CA ALA A 336 1.17 -18.48 -1.04
C ALA A 336 0.94 -17.58 0.17
N ASP A 337 1.99 -17.26 0.93
CA ASP A 337 1.94 -16.38 2.09
C ASP A 337 1.57 -14.93 1.75
N ASP A 338 2.03 -14.41 0.60
CA ASP A 338 1.62 -13.12 0.09
C ASP A 338 0.10 -13.06 -0.10
N LEU A 339 -0.46 -14.12 -0.71
CA LEU A 339 -1.89 -14.21 -0.95
C LEU A 339 -2.68 -14.36 0.35
N TYR A 340 -2.17 -15.16 1.31
CA TYR A 340 -2.79 -15.32 2.62
C TYR A 340 -3.00 -13.99 3.34
N HIS A 341 -1.94 -13.20 3.48
CA HIS A 341 -2.00 -11.93 4.16
C HIS A 341 -2.92 -10.92 3.45
N LEU A 342 -2.92 -10.91 2.12
CA LEU A 342 -3.81 -10.06 1.33
C LEU A 342 -5.28 -10.46 1.54
N LEU A 343 -5.60 -11.74 1.41
CA LEU A 343 -6.97 -12.24 1.58
C LEU A 343 -7.50 -11.98 2.99
N PHE A 344 -6.67 -12.19 4.01
CA PHE A 344 -7.07 -11.91 5.38
C PHE A 344 -7.41 -10.43 5.62
N ARG A 345 -6.66 -9.50 5.00
CA ARG A 345 -6.97 -8.06 5.10
C ARG A 345 -8.21 -7.65 4.33
N LEU A 346 -8.48 -8.31 3.21
CA LEU A 346 -9.63 -7.99 2.36
C LEU A 346 -10.92 -8.64 2.84
N ASN A 347 -10.84 -9.85 3.38
CA ASN A 347 -12.00 -10.61 3.82
C ASN A 347 -11.65 -11.55 4.99
N PRO A 348 -11.41 -11.01 6.20
CA PRO A 348 -11.04 -11.82 7.36
C PRO A 348 -12.13 -12.84 7.73
N GLY A 349 -13.41 -12.48 7.57
CA GLY A 349 -14.52 -13.39 7.87
C GLY A 349 -14.45 -14.68 7.04
N LYS A 350 -14.18 -14.55 5.74
CA LYS A 350 -14.05 -15.73 4.87
C LYS A 350 -12.85 -16.59 5.20
N MET A 351 -11.74 -15.98 5.60
CA MET A 351 -10.54 -16.72 6.01
C MET A 351 -10.80 -17.51 7.29
N LEU A 352 -11.51 -16.91 8.26
CA LEU A 352 -11.91 -17.59 9.49
C LEU A 352 -12.91 -18.73 9.21
N GLU A 353 -13.90 -18.54 8.33
CA GLU A 353 -14.82 -19.60 7.89
C GLU A 353 -14.09 -20.79 7.25
N LEU A 354 -13.00 -20.53 6.54
CA LEU A 354 -12.13 -21.55 5.94
C LEU A 354 -11.19 -22.22 6.96
N GLY A 355 -11.26 -21.82 8.23
CA GLY A 355 -10.46 -22.39 9.32
C GLY A 355 -9.06 -21.80 9.49
N TYR A 356 -8.76 -20.68 8.81
CA TYR A 356 -7.47 -20.01 8.96
C TYR A 356 -7.53 -18.94 10.05
N GLU A 357 -6.48 -18.86 10.86
CA GLU A 357 -6.28 -17.81 11.87
C GLU A 357 -5.10 -16.92 11.48
N TRP A 358 -5.12 -15.65 11.91
CA TRP A 358 -3.99 -14.73 11.69
C TRP A 358 -2.81 -15.14 12.59
N SER A 359 -2.02 -16.09 12.12
CA SER A 359 -0.88 -16.66 12.85
C SER A 359 0.12 -17.27 11.88
N GLU A 360 1.35 -17.53 12.32
CA GLU A 360 2.35 -18.26 11.54
C GLU A 360 1.87 -19.69 11.19
N ALA A 361 1.13 -20.33 12.10
CA ALA A 361 0.52 -21.63 11.83
C ALA A 361 -0.54 -21.55 10.74
N GLY A 362 -1.34 -20.48 10.72
CA GLY A 362 -2.32 -20.22 9.66
C GLY A 362 -1.67 -20.00 8.29
N VAL A 363 -0.58 -19.22 8.24
CA VAL A 363 0.23 -19.05 7.01
C VAL A 363 0.71 -20.39 6.49
N ARG A 364 1.28 -21.21 7.37
CA ARG A 364 1.81 -22.52 7.01
C ARG A 364 0.71 -23.45 6.49
N SER A 365 -0.39 -23.54 7.19
CA SER A 365 -1.54 -24.37 6.79
C SER A 365 -2.11 -23.92 5.41
N PHE A 366 -2.17 -22.61 5.17
CA PHE A 366 -2.58 -22.07 3.88
C PHE A 366 -1.59 -22.42 2.76
N ALA A 367 -0.28 -22.28 3.04
CA ALA A 367 0.76 -22.64 2.11
C ALA A 367 0.79 -24.16 1.80
N GLU A 368 0.50 -25.00 2.77
CA GLU A 368 0.35 -26.46 2.57
C GLU A 368 -0.86 -26.80 1.69
N THR A 369 -1.92 -26.01 1.76
CA THR A 369 -3.15 -26.24 1.01
C THR A 369 -3.07 -25.71 -0.44
N TYR A 370 -2.47 -24.53 -0.63
CA TYR A 370 -2.51 -23.81 -1.92
C TYR A 370 -1.14 -23.61 -2.56
N GLY A 371 -0.06 -24.04 -1.93
CA GLY A 371 1.31 -23.92 -2.40
C GLY A 371 2.07 -25.23 -2.33
N ILE A 372 3.35 -25.13 -2.59
CA ILE A 372 4.32 -26.23 -2.41
C ILE A 372 5.32 -25.76 -1.37
N LEU A 373 5.43 -26.52 -0.26
CA LEU A 373 6.45 -26.25 0.75
C LEU A 373 7.75 -26.93 0.34
N GLU A 374 8.78 -26.12 0.11
CA GLU A 374 10.13 -26.60 -0.14
C GLU A 374 10.99 -26.42 1.10
N LYS A 375 11.60 -27.50 1.54
CA LYS A 375 12.59 -27.47 2.62
C LYS A 375 13.98 -27.26 2.03
N ILE A 376 14.48 -26.02 2.11
CA ILE A 376 15.84 -25.71 1.65
C ILE A 376 16.80 -25.82 2.83
N THR A 377 17.72 -26.79 2.75
CA THR A 377 18.80 -26.94 3.74
C THR A 377 20.10 -26.45 3.12
N THR A 378 20.58 -25.32 3.61
CA THR A 378 21.89 -24.78 3.20
C THR A 378 22.94 -25.17 4.22
N ILE A 379 23.95 -25.90 3.75
CA ILE A 379 25.11 -26.27 4.55
C ILE A 379 26.24 -25.31 4.17
N GLN A 380 26.63 -24.46 5.09
CA GLN A 380 27.83 -23.65 4.94
C GLN A 380 29.03 -24.46 5.46
N PRO A 381 30.04 -24.71 4.63
CA PRO A 381 31.24 -25.37 5.08
C PRO A 381 31.94 -24.58 6.17
N ALA A 382 32.63 -25.25 7.05
CA ALA A 382 33.42 -24.58 8.08
C ALA A 382 34.61 -23.83 7.43
N ASP A 383 34.78 -22.57 7.84
CA ASP A 383 35.86 -21.71 7.29
C ASP A 383 37.26 -22.15 7.73
N ASN A 384 37.34 -22.98 8.78
CA ASN A 384 38.61 -23.54 9.31
C ASN A 384 38.35 -24.83 10.08
N ALA A 385 39.44 -25.56 10.43
CA ALA A 385 39.38 -26.85 11.15
C ALA A 385 38.72 -26.80 12.54
N CYS A 386 38.53 -25.64 13.11
CA CYS A 386 37.89 -25.43 14.43
C CYS A 386 36.43 -24.97 14.35
N SER A 387 35.89 -24.61 13.19
CA SER A 387 34.50 -24.18 13.01
C SER A 387 33.60 -25.36 12.66
N LYS A 388 32.41 -25.38 13.26
CA LYS A 388 31.37 -26.34 12.86
C LYS A 388 30.62 -25.82 11.63
N ALA A 389 30.32 -26.72 10.71
CA ALA A 389 29.45 -26.40 9.57
C ALA A 389 28.11 -25.87 10.08
N ARG A 390 27.64 -24.76 9.51
CA ARG A 390 26.35 -24.15 9.86
C ARG A 390 25.27 -24.70 8.93
N VAL A 391 24.30 -25.38 9.51
CA VAL A 391 23.14 -25.89 8.79
C VAL A 391 21.98 -24.92 9.06
N THR A 392 21.45 -24.29 8.01
CA THR A 392 20.26 -23.46 8.08
C THR A 392 19.17 -24.13 7.26
N THR A 393 18.05 -24.43 7.89
CA THR A 393 16.87 -24.98 7.20
C THR A 393 15.82 -23.88 7.13
N GLN A 394 15.36 -23.56 5.93
CA GLN A 394 14.19 -22.70 5.67
C GLN A 394 13.06 -23.59 5.17
N VAL A 395 11.88 -23.42 5.69
CA VAL A 395 10.65 -24.13 5.29
C VAL A 395 9.68 -23.12 4.73
#